data_4e9d29f375422bd78e7e6761caaaf8b5
#
_entry.id   4e9d29f375422bd78e7e6761caaaf8b5
#
_cell.length_a   1.000
_cell.length_b   1.000
_cell.length_c   1.000
_cell.angle_alpha   90.00
_cell.angle_beta   90.00
_cell.angle_gamma   90.00
#
_symmetry.space_group_name_H-M   'P 1'
#
loop_
_entity.id
_entity.type
_entity.pdbx_description
1 polymer ?
#
loop_
_entity_poly.entity_id
_entity_poly.type
_entity_poly.pdbx_seq_one_letter_code
_entity_poly.pdbx_strand_id
1 'polypeptide(L)'
;MGSKIVVNNYGSFDVKMAYGQGSTCYDVDGKKYIDFLAGIAVNSLGHNFKPLVDAISAQAARQIHVCNYFLSDVGVEFAEKLLKATGFSSVYFGNSGAEGNEAAFKLARKYGYLNGGEKRRTIYTLESSFHGRTLATLTATGQEKFHPACFAPYAEHFKTIKPNDWKAIKT
;
A
#
# COMPACT_ATOMS: atom_id res chain seq x y z
N MET A 1 17.81 8.92 21.71
CA MET A 1 18.37 9.64 20.52
C MET A 1 18.15 8.75 19.31
N GLY A 2 17.14 9.07 18.48
CA GLY A 2 16.91 8.34 17.23
C GLY A 2 18.18 8.34 16.38
N SER A 3 18.47 7.22 15.75
CA SER A 3 19.68 7.08 14.92
C SER A 3 19.71 8.18 13.86
N LYS A 4 20.77 9.01 13.85
CA LYS A 4 21.00 10.00 12.77
C LYS A 4 21.26 9.35 11.40
N ILE A 5 21.33 8.02 11.36
CA ILE A 5 21.62 7.22 10.15
C ILE A 5 20.36 7.04 9.32
N VAL A 6 19.18 6.99 9.94
CA VAL A 6 17.89 6.86 9.27
C VAL A 6 17.19 8.22 9.31
N VAL A 7 16.69 8.67 8.15
CA VAL A 7 15.93 9.92 8.08
C VAL A 7 14.69 9.83 8.96
N ASN A 8 14.55 10.76 9.91
CA ASN A 8 13.44 10.78 10.86
C ASN A 8 12.22 11.49 10.27
N ASN A 9 11.65 10.97 9.19
CA ASN A 9 10.48 11.53 8.52
C ASN A 9 9.15 11.06 9.11
N TYR A 10 9.13 10.00 9.94
CA TYR A 10 7.91 9.48 10.57
C TYR A 10 7.87 9.70 12.10
N GLY A 11 9.00 10.05 12.72
CA GLY A 11 9.18 9.96 14.15
C GLY A 11 9.30 8.50 14.61
N SER A 12 10.34 8.17 15.33
CA SER A 12 10.57 6.82 15.84
C SER A 12 10.58 6.82 17.36
N PHE A 13 10.02 5.80 17.98
CA PHE A 13 10.30 5.52 19.39
C PHE A 13 11.78 5.14 19.53
N ASP A 14 12.38 5.51 20.65
CA ASP A 14 13.79 5.13 20.95
C ASP A 14 13.87 3.68 21.48
N VAL A 15 13.32 2.77 20.67
CA VAL A 15 13.30 1.32 20.94
C VAL A 15 13.78 0.60 19.69
N LYS A 16 14.77 -0.25 19.83
CA LYS A 16 15.29 -1.10 18.74
C LYS A 16 14.74 -2.51 18.88
N MET A 17 13.74 -2.86 18.08
CA MET A 17 13.20 -4.22 18.05
C MET A 17 14.20 -5.18 17.42
N ALA A 18 14.38 -6.36 18.02
CA ALA A 18 15.32 -7.39 17.57
C ALA A 18 14.62 -8.60 16.94
N TYR A 19 13.61 -9.15 17.61
CA TYR A 19 12.87 -10.32 17.11
C TYR A 19 11.45 -10.38 17.68
N GLY A 20 10.65 -11.32 17.20
CA GLY A 20 9.30 -11.55 17.71
C GLY A 20 8.85 -13.00 17.55
N GLN A 21 7.85 -13.39 18.35
CA GLN A 21 7.17 -14.67 18.29
C GLN A 21 5.67 -14.47 18.56
N GLY A 22 4.82 -14.86 17.61
CA GLY A 22 3.37 -14.61 17.71
C GLY A 22 3.08 -13.13 17.91
N SER A 23 2.38 -12.76 18.95
CA SER A 23 2.05 -11.37 19.30
C SER A 23 3.06 -10.71 20.26
N THR A 24 4.23 -11.28 20.44
CA THR A 24 5.26 -10.78 21.34
C THR A 24 6.50 -10.33 20.58
N CYS A 25 7.03 -9.15 20.92
CA CYS A 25 8.29 -8.64 20.41
C CYS A 25 9.31 -8.45 21.54
N TYR A 26 10.58 -8.46 21.18
CA TYR A 26 11.69 -8.21 22.08
C TYR A 26 12.63 -7.18 21.46
N ASP A 27 13.11 -6.24 22.27
CA ASP A 27 14.13 -5.30 21.84
C ASP A 27 15.55 -5.91 21.96
N VAL A 28 16.56 -5.11 21.59
CA VAL A 28 17.96 -5.52 21.63
C VAL A 28 18.47 -5.79 23.04
N ASP A 29 17.83 -5.27 24.07
CA ASP A 29 18.15 -5.45 25.48
C ASP A 29 17.35 -6.62 26.10
N GLY A 30 16.56 -7.33 25.29
CA GLY A 30 15.76 -8.48 25.71
C GLY A 30 14.45 -8.11 26.42
N LYS A 31 14.07 -6.84 26.46
CA LYS A 31 12.81 -6.42 27.06
C LYS A 31 11.62 -6.85 26.19
N LYS A 32 10.62 -7.42 26.82
CA LYS A 32 9.42 -7.97 26.21
C LYS A 32 8.34 -6.89 26.01
N TYR A 33 7.68 -6.93 24.85
CA TYR A 33 6.54 -6.10 24.47
C TYR A 33 5.43 -6.96 23.89
N ILE A 34 4.18 -6.55 24.07
CA ILE A 34 3.05 -7.12 23.35
C ILE A 34 2.79 -6.24 22.13
N ASP A 35 2.80 -6.84 20.94
CA ASP A 35 2.61 -6.15 19.68
C ASP A 35 1.13 -6.08 19.31
N PHE A 36 0.48 -4.95 19.65
CA PHE A 36 -0.85 -4.60 19.18
C PHE A 36 -0.87 -3.82 17.86
N LEU A 37 0.30 -3.46 17.35
CA LEU A 37 0.42 -2.69 16.11
C LEU A 37 0.53 -3.61 14.88
N ALA A 38 1.17 -4.76 15.05
CA ALA A 38 1.39 -5.77 14.01
C ALA A 38 1.94 -5.18 12.68
N GLY A 39 2.88 -4.22 12.78
CA GLY A 39 3.40 -3.52 11.59
C GLY A 39 2.34 -2.72 10.82
N ILE A 40 1.36 -2.13 11.52
CA ILE A 40 0.14 -1.52 10.96
C ILE A 40 -0.66 -2.58 10.18
N ALA A 41 -1.02 -3.68 10.89
CA ALA A 41 -1.78 -4.83 10.40
C ALA A 41 -1.11 -5.69 9.31
N VAL A 42 0.17 -5.53 9.06
CA VAL A 42 0.92 -6.35 8.08
C VAL A 42 1.19 -7.75 8.63
N ASN A 43 1.55 -7.87 9.92
CA ASN A 43 1.87 -9.13 10.59
C ASN A 43 0.61 -9.82 11.17
N SER A 44 -0.45 -9.95 10.39
CA SER A 44 -1.72 -10.55 10.85
C SER A 44 -1.60 -12.01 11.30
N LEU A 45 -0.59 -12.73 10.83
CA LEU A 45 -0.28 -14.11 11.27
C LEU A 45 0.61 -14.16 12.52
N GLY A 46 1.08 -13.00 13.01
CA GLY A 46 2.06 -12.89 14.08
C GLY A 46 3.50 -13.08 13.60
N HIS A 47 4.43 -12.71 14.48
CA HIS A 47 5.86 -12.84 14.22
C HIS A 47 6.28 -14.30 14.17
N ASN A 48 7.22 -14.61 13.27
CA ASN A 48 7.81 -15.95 13.13
C ASN A 48 6.76 -17.08 12.95
N PHE A 49 5.71 -16.81 12.16
CA PHE A 49 4.74 -17.84 11.80
C PHE A 49 5.40 -18.87 10.89
N LYS A 50 5.68 -20.05 11.46
CA LYS A 50 6.53 -21.05 10.81
C LYS A 50 6.12 -21.43 9.38
N PRO A 51 4.83 -21.66 9.06
CA PRO A 51 4.46 -22.00 7.67
C PRO A 51 4.83 -20.92 6.66
N LEU A 52 4.73 -19.62 7.04
CA LEU A 52 5.12 -18.51 6.18
C LEU A 52 6.64 -18.43 6.03
N VAL A 53 7.37 -18.57 7.13
CA VAL A 53 8.85 -18.56 7.13
C VAL A 53 9.38 -19.68 6.25
N ASP A 54 8.84 -20.88 6.37
CA ASP A 54 9.25 -22.04 5.58
C ASP A 54 8.96 -21.84 4.09
N ALA A 55 7.77 -21.32 3.75
CA ALA A 55 7.40 -21.02 2.37
C ALA A 55 8.31 -19.96 1.73
N ILE A 56 8.62 -18.88 2.45
CA ILE A 56 9.55 -17.84 1.99
C ILE A 56 10.95 -18.43 1.77
N SER A 57 11.45 -19.20 2.74
CA SER A 57 12.79 -19.79 2.67
C SER A 57 12.92 -20.79 1.50
N ALA A 58 11.92 -21.63 1.30
CA ALA A 58 11.89 -22.58 0.19
C ALA A 58 11.83 -21.86 -1.17
N GLN A 59 10.99 -20.82 -1.28
CA GLN A 59 10.90 -20.06 -2.52
C GLN A 59 12.17 -19.25 -2.79
N ALA A 60 12.77 -18.64 -1.77
CA ALA A 60 14.03 -17.90 -1.91
C ALA A 60 15.18 -18.82 -2.38
N ALA A 61 15.25 -20.05 -1.87
CA ALA A 61 16.22 -21.05 -2.34
C ALA A 61 15.97 -21.51 -3.77
N ARG A 62 14.72 -21.43 -4.27
CA ARG A 62 14.33 -21.85 -5.62
C ARG A 62 14.47 -20.71 -6.63
N GLN A 63 13.90 -19.54 -6.34
CA GLN A 63 13.91 -18.38 -7.23
C GLN A 63 13.43 -17.14 -6.46
N ILE A 64 14.25 -16.09 -6.43
CA ILE A 64 13.95 -14.83 -5.74
C ILE A 64 13.15 -13.89 -6.66
N HIS A 65 13.53 -13.75 -7.92
CA HIS A 65 12.93 -12.78 -8.84
C HIS A 65 13.00 -13.23 -10.30
N VAL A 66 11.97 -12.89 -11.04
CA VAL A 66 11.95 -12.85 -12.51
C VAL A 66 11.35 -11.53 -12.96
N CYS A 67 11.86 -10.96 -14.06
CA CYS A 67 11.28 -9.74 -14.62
C CYS A 67 9.96 -10.05 -15.34
N ASN A 68 9.18 -9.00 -15.63
CA ASN A 68 7.86 -9.10 -16.25
C ASN A 68 7.86 -9.64 -17.70
N TYR A 69 9.02 -9.98 -18.27
CA TYR A 69 9.08 -10.71 -19.53
C TYR A 69 8.77 -12.19 -19.37
N PHE A 70 8.76 -12.69 -18.14
CA PHE A 70 8.46 -14.07 -17.83
C PHE A 70 7.33 -14.15 -16.80
N LEU A 71 6.57 -15.22 -16.84
CA LEU A 71 5.58 -15.53 -15.82
C LEU A 71 6.25 -16.30 -14.68
N SER A 72 5.99 -15.89 -13.45
CA SER A 72 6.33 -16.68 -12.26
C SER A 72 5.20 -17.69 -12.01
N ASP A 73 5.53 -18.96 -11.84
CA ASP A 73 4.54 -20.00 -11.51
C ASP A 73 3.80 -19.71 -10.22
N VAL A 74 4.53 -19.31 -9.16
CA VAL A 74 3.93 -18.90 -7.85
C VAL A 74 3.01 -17.69 -8.01
N GLY A 75 3.42 -16.73 -8.85
CA GLY A 75 2.62 -15.53 -9.13
C GLY A 75 1.31 -15.86 -9.84
N VAL A 76 1.37 -16.76 -10.83
CA VAL A 76 0.18 -17.23 -11.57
C VAL A 76 -0.76 -18.02 -10.64
N GLU A 77 -0.24 -18.96 -9.86
CA GLU A 77 -1.02 -19.74 -8.90
C GLU A 77 -1.73 -18.85 -7.88
N PHE A 78 -1.03 -17.84 -7.34
CA PHE A 78 -1.62 -16.89 -6.42
C PHE A 78 -2.69 -16.03 -7.10
N ALA A 79 -2.43 -15.55 -8.34
CA ALA A 79 -3.41 -14.79 -9.12
C ALA A 79 -4.71 -15.58 -9.31
N GLU A 80 -4.62 -16.84 -9.71
CA GLU A 80 -5.79 -17.70 -9.90
C GLU A 80 -6.62 -17.86 -8.62
N LYS A 81 -5.96 -18.13 -7.49
CA LYS A 81 -6.63 -18.22 -6.18
C LYS A 81 -7.32 -16.92 -5.80
N LEU A 82 -6.65 -15.78 -6.00
CA LEU A 82 -7.19 -14.45 -5.69
C LEU A 82 -8.40 -14.10 -6.57
N LEU A 83 -8.30 -14.34 -7.88
CA LEU A 83 -9.39 -14.08 -8.83
C LEU A 83 -10.61 -14.96 -8.53
N LYS A 84 -10.40 -16.23 -8.20
CA LYS A 84 -11.49 -17.13 -7.77
C LYS A 84 -12.18 -16.63 -6.50
N ALA A 85 -11.41 -16.09 -5.54
CA ALA A 85 -11.97 -15.59 -4.28
C ALA A 85 -12.69 -14.25 -4.42
N THR A 86 -12.28 -13.41 -5.37
CA THR A 86 -12.78 -12.03 -5.52
C THR A 86 -13.79 -11.85 -6.65
N GLY A 87 -13.85 -12.77 -7.59
CA GLY A 87 -14.69 -12.68 -8.79
C GLY A 87 -14.19 -11.69 -9.85
N PHE A 88 -13.00 -11.12 -9.70
CA PHE A 88 -12.38 -10.29 -10.74
C PHE A 88 -11.79 -11.15 -11.86
N SER A 89 -11.57 -10.55 -13.03
CA SER A 89 -11.03 -11.22 -14.21
C SER A 89 -9.51 -11.10 -14.37
N SER A 90 -8.89 -10.13 -13.71
CA SER A 90 -7.46 -9.87 -13.82
C SER A 90 -6.91 -9.24 -12.54
N VAL A 91 -5.61 -9.41 -12.29
CA VAL A 91 -4.90 -8.83 -11.16
C VAL A 91 -3.64 -8.11 -11.62
N TYR A 92 -3.33 -7.01 -10.95
CA TYR A 92 -2.07 -6.28 -11.07
C TYR A 92 -1.30 -6.42 -9.75
N PHE A 93 -0.04 -6.79 -9.83
CA PHE A 93 0.86 -6.85 -8.68
C PHE A 93 1.77 -5.63 -8.65
N GLY A 94 1.85 -4.97 -7.51
CA GLY A 94 2.78 -3.89 -7.20
C GLY A 94 3.47 -4.13 -5.86
N ASN A 95 4.48 -3.33 -5.53
CA ASN A 95 5.23 -3.50 -4.29
C ASN A 95 4.54 -2.83 -3.09
N SER A 96 3.55 -2.00 -3.33
CA SER A 96 2.87 -1.24 -2.29
C SER A 96 1.44 -0.87 -2.68
N GLY A 97 0.60 -0.53 -1.70
CA GLY A 97 -0.71 0.03 -1.95
C GLY A 97 -0.67 1.36 -2.75
N ALA A 98 0.39 2.16 -2.56
CA ALA A 98 0.59 3.37 -3.35
C ALA A 98 0.77 3.05 -4.83
N GLU A 99 1.58 2.05 -5.19
CA GLU A 99 1.76 1.59 -6.57
C GLU A 99 0.47 1.00 -7.16
N GLY A 100 -0.28 0.26 -6.35
CA GLY A 100 -1.60 -0.23 -6.73
C GLY A 100 -2.55 0.92 -7.07
N ASN A 101 -2.60 1.96 -6.24
CA ASN A 101 -3.39 3.17 -6.50
C ASN A 101 -2.90 3.94 -7.72
N GLU A 102 -1.59 4.09 -7.94
CA GLU A 102 -1.04 4.70 -9.14
C GLU A 102 -1.48 3.96 -10.42
N ALA A 103 -1.48 2.63 -10.38
CA ALA A 103 -1.98 1.81 -11.48
C ALA A 103 -3.50 2.02 -11.69
N ALA A 104 -4.29 2.04 -10.61
CA ALA A 104 -5.73 2.28 -10.67
C ALA A 104 -6.05 3.67 -11.23
N PHE A 105 -5.33 4.72 -10.84
CA PHE A 105 -5.52 6.08 -11.37
C PHE A 105 -5.21 6.15 -12.87
N LYS A 106 -4.11 5.54 -13.31
CA LYS A 106 -3.78 5.48 -14.73
C LYS A 106 -4.82 4.71 -15.53
N LEU A 107 -5.29 3.59 -15.01
CA LEU A 107 -6.33 2.78 -15.65
C LEU A 107 -7.65 3.57 -15.75
N ALA A 108 -8.09 4.20 -14.66
CA ALA A 108 -9.32 5.01 -14.62
C ALA A 108 -9.25 6.19 -15.59
N ARG A 109 -8.11 6.91 -15.65
CA ARG A 109 -7.91 8.01 -16.58
C ARG A 109 -7.90 7.55 -18.04
N LYS A 110 -7.23 6.43 -18.34
CA LYS A 110 -7.23 5.83 -19.69
C LYS A 110 -8.64 5.42 -20.11
N TYR A 111 -9.34 4.74 -19.24
CA TYR A 111 -10.73 4.33 -19.49
C TYR A 111 -11.65 5.55 -19.70
N GLY A 112 -11.54 6.55 -18.82
CA GLY A 112 -12.31 7.78 -18.92
C GLY A 112 -12.06 8.50 -20.24
N TYR A 113 -10.81 8.66 -20.63
CA TYR A 113 -10.43 9.29 -21.90
C TYR A 113 -11.00 8.56 -23.12
N LEU A 114 -10.86 7.24 -23.17
CA LEU A 114 -11.36 6.42 -24.28
C LEU A 114 -12.89 6.45 -24.41
N ASN A 115 -13.63 6.67 -23.29
CA ASN A 115 -15.09 6.63 -23.25
C ASN A 115 -15.75 8.01 -23.07
N GLY A 116 -15.01 9.10 -22.99
CA GLY A 116 -15.59 10.43 -22.76
C GLY A 116 -14.61 11.59 -23.01
N GLY A 117 -13.44 11.29 -23.55
CA GLY A 117 -12.43 12.29 -23.89
C GLY A 117 -11.88 13.00 -22.65
N GLU A 118 -11.35 14.20 -22.86
CA GLU A 118 -10.69 14.99 -21.82
C GLU A 118 -11.58 15.36 -20.63
N LYS A 119 -12.87 15.46 -20.83
CA LYS A 119 -13.84 15.84 -19.79
C LYS A 119 -13.98 14.76 -18.71
N ARG A 120 -13.56 13.51 -18.97
CA ARG A 120 -13.75 12.37 -18.08
C ARG A 120 -12.46 11.91 -17.41
N ARG A 121 -11.72 12.86 -16.82
CA ARG A 121 -10.42 12.61 -16.17
C ARG A 121 -10.42 12.74 -14.65
N THR A 122 -11.48 13.34 -14.08
CA THR A 122 -11.53 13.60 -12.64
C THR A 122 -11.72 12.31 -11.85
N ILE A 123 -10.88 12.15 -10.83
CA ILE A 123 -10.94 11.08 -9.85
C ILE A 123 -11.46 11.66 -8.55
N TYR A 124 -12.53 11.09 -8.03
CA TYR A 124 -13.10 11.48 -6.74
C TYR A 124 -12.56 10.57 -5.64
N THR A 125 -12.16 11.18 -4.53
CA THR A 125 -11.71 10.50 -3.32
C THR A 125 -12.51 10.99 -2.12
N LEU A 126 -12.49 10.24 -1.02
CA LEU A 126 -13.26 10.60 0.16
C LEU A 126 -12.41 11.40 1.16
N GLU A 127 -13.05 12.33 1.87
CA GLU A 127 -12.47 12.97 3.05
C GLU A 127 -12.00 11.91 4.06
N SER A 128 -10.91 12.20 4.76
CA SER A 128 -10.27 11.32 5.75
C SER A 128 -9.70 10.01 5.19
N SER A 129 -9.76 9.78 3.87
CA SER A 129 -9.16 8.61 3.22
C SER A 129 -7.63 8.68 3.19
N PHE A 130 -7.00 7.52 2.94
CA PHE A 130 -5.57 7.41 2.71
C PHE A 130 -5.30 6.59 1.45
N HIS A 131 -4.48 7.12 0.53
CA HIS A 131 -4.18 6.46 -0.74
C HIS A 131 -2.69 6.20 -0.98
N GLY A 132 -1.80 6.74 -0.15
CA GLY A 132 -0.36 6.55 -0.28
C GLY A 132 0.46 7.84 -0.13
N ARG A 133 1.74 7.75 -0.47
CA ARG A 133 2.71 8.84 -0.27
C ARG A 133 3.49 9.22 -1.54
N THR A 134 3.17 8.67 -2.72
CA THR A 134 3.61 9.22 -4.01
C THR A 134 2.87 10.52 -4.28
N LEU A 135 3.33 11.38 -5.18
CA LEU A 135 2.71 12.68 -5.42
C LEU A 135 1.23 12.56 -5.83
N ALA A 136 0.87 11.61 -6.70
CA ALA A 136 -0.53 11.44 -7.08
C ALA A 136 -1.37 10.78 -5.97
N THR A 137 -0.86 9.76 -5.27
CA THR A 137 -1.58 9.15 -4.16
C THR A 137 -1.67 10.07 -2.94
N LEU A 138 -0.69 10.95 -2.76
CA LEU A 138 -0.73 12.00 -1.73
C LEU A 138 -1.85 12.99 -2.05
N THR A 139 -1.95 13.45 -3.30
CA THR A 139 -3.06 14.30 -3.77
C THR A 139 -4.43 13.65 -3.56
N ALA A 140 -4.52 12.33 -3.80
CA ALA A 140 -5.75 11.56 -3.59
C ALA A 140 -6.12 11.35 -2.12
N THR A 141 -5.16 11.48 -1.20
CA THR A 141 -5.36 11.29 0.24
C THR A 141 -6.22 12.43 0.81
N GLY A 142 -7.40 12.11 1.34
CA GLY A 142 -8.38 13.08 1.83
C GLY A 142 -8.08 13.65 3.23
N GLN A 143 -6.83 13.72 3.63
CA GLN A 143 -6.38 14.23 4.94
C GLN A 143 -5.45 15.43 4.72
N GLU A 144 -5.95 16.63 5.00
CA GLU A 144 -5.28 17.91 4.75
C GLU A 144 -3.86 18.01 5.36
N LYS A 145 -3.66 17.39 6.53
CA LYS A 145 -2.34 17.36 7.20
C LYS A 145 -1.21 16.78 6.35
N PHE A 146 -1.54 16.04 5.31
CA PHE A 146 -0.57 15.46 4.37
C PHE A 146 -0.36 16.32 3.11
N HIS A 147 -0.98 17.49 3.02
CA HIS A 147 -0.87 18.42 1.90
C HIS A 147 -0.10 19.70 2.25
N PRO A 148 1.16 19.63 2.72
CA PRO A 148 1.92 20.83 2.99
C PRO A 148 2.24 21.57 1.69
N ALA A 149 2.23 22.90 1.71
CA ALA A 149 2.47 23.75 0.55
C ALA A 149 3.81 23.47 -0.16
N CYS A 150 4.80 22.98 0.58
CA CYS A 150 6.13 22.66 0.01
C CYS A 150 6.15 21.46 -0.95
N PHE A 151 5.08 20.66 -1.03
CA PHE A 151 4.96 19.56 -1.98
C PHE A 151 4.18 19.94 -3.25
N ALA A 152 3.66 21.16 -3.32
CA ALA A 152 2.98 21.65 -4.52
C ALA A 152 3.98 21.80 -5.72
N PRO A 153 3.49 21.65 -6.99
CA PRO A 153 2.10 21.45 -7.37
C PRO A 153 1.61 20.02 -7.18
N TYR A 154 0.39 19.87 -6.72
CA TYR A 154 -0.28 18.59 -6.61
C TYR A 154 -0.83 18.12 -7.96
N ALA A 155 -1.09 16.80 -8.08
CA ALA A 155 -1.60 16.21 -9.31
C ALA A 155 -3.00 16.76 -9.65
N GLU A 156 -3.21 17.16 -10.89
CA GLU A 156 -4.48 17.69 -11.37
C GLU A 156 -5.58 16.61 -11.46
N HIS A 157 -6.84 17.05 -11.49
CA HIS A 157 -8.02 16.21 -11.67
C HIS A 157 -8.30 15.24 -10.53
N PHE A 158 -7.95 15.61 -9.30
CA PHE A 158 -8.45 14.97 -8.10
C PHE A 158 -9.43 15.89 -7.36
N LYS A 159 -10.52 15.34 -6.85
CA LYS A 159 -11.49 16.03 -6.02
C LYS A 159 -11.82 15.20 -4.79
N THR A 160 -11.64 15.77 -3.61
CA THR A 160 -12.06 15.14 -2.36
C THR A 160 -13.50 15.55 -2.05
N ILE A 161 -14.34 14.57 -1.71
CA ILE A 161 -15.75 14.76 -1.38
C ILE A 161 -16.08 14.08 -0.05
N LYS A 162 -17.16 14.54 0.59
CA LYS A 162 -17.69 13.88 1.80
C LYS A 162 -18.31 12.52 1.46
N PRO A 163 -18.23 11.54 2.37
CA PRO A 163 -18.98 10.31 2.23
C PRO A 163 -20.48 10.60 2.04
N ASN A 164 -21.11 9.91 1.09
CA ASN A 164 -22.51 10.04 0.74
C ASN A 164 -22.94 11.40 0.14
N ASP A 165 -22.01 12.23 -0.28
CA ASP A 165 -22.31 13.47 -1.00
C ASP A 165 -22.50 13.20 -2.51
N TRP A 166 -23.67 12.68 -2.85
CA TRP A 166 -24.04 12.40 -4.24
C TRP A 166 -24.19 13.65 -5.11
N LYS A 167 -24.38 14.84 -4.50
CA LYS A 167 -24.49 16.10 -5.24
C LYS A 167 -23.12 16.51 -5.79
N ALA A 168 -22.06 16.30 -5.04
CA ALA A 168 -20.69 16.64 -5.46
C ALA A 168 -20.20 15.82 -6.68
N ILE A 169 -20.81 14.66 -6.96
CA ILE A 169 -20.45 13.79 -8.10
C ILE A 169 -21.21 14.20 -9.38
N LYS A 170 -22.38 14.86 -9.24
CA LYS A 170 -23.24 15.20 -10.38
C LYS A 170 -22.85 16.50 -11.10
N THR A 171 -21.85 17.21 -10.59
CA THR A 171 -21.30 18.44 -11.18
C THR A 171 -20.00 18.16 -11.93
#